data_ba4b952d6042f46ae7adfb62db90578c
#
_entry.id   ba4b952d6042f46ae7adfb62db90578c
#
_cell.length_a   1.000
_cell.length_b   1.000
_cell.length_c   1.000
_cell.angle_alpha   90.00
_cell.angle_beta   90.00
_cell.angle_gamma   90.00
#
_symmetry.space_group_name_H-M   'P 1'
#
loop_
_entity.id
_entity.type
_entity.pdbx_description
1 polymer ?
#
loop_
_entity_poly.entity_id
_entity_poly.type
_entity_poly.pdbx_seq_one_letter_code
_entity_poly.pdbx_strand_id
1 'polypeptide(L)'
;MGMFEKIFGKKEQPAALKNASVFRMLEGYTPAWTTWSGCVYESELIRASLDAWGRHAAKLKPNLKGAAQPELQNRLKVRPNAFQEWSKFLYQTATILGVRNNAFIVKTRAEDDTPTGIINIVPESWELVEYGGEPWIRFMLSNNKRRAERLAEVGILTRFQYKSELFGENNEALKPVLDLITIQRQGITEGIKNGNSYRFYAKSDNWASDEDIGEEMERFNQFTFGNKKAAGGVLLFPNTYDDIHEMKAGGYTIDKEQQEHIKTNVFDYFGTNEDILQGKAVGDAWSAFYESFTEWFAIQLSEVGSGMLFTDRERMGYNNEIFFSSNRLMYMSNKDKLAFVNGLGDRGMITKNEAREVFNLPPLPEPLGSQILARGEYYDIKAEADDGGEEE
;
A
#
# COMPACT_ATOMS: atom_id res chain seq x y z
N MET A 1 -24.93 9.28 -18.02
CA MET A 1 -24.97 8.53 -16.77
C MET A 1 -23.58 7.94 -16.54
N GLY A 2 -22.88 8.42 -15.51
CA GLY A 2 -21.51 7.99 -15.23
C GLY A 2 -21.47 6.58 -14.66
N MET A 3 -20.35 5.89 -14.85
CA MET A 3 -20.08 4.54 -14.37
C MET A 3 -20.38 4.38 -12.86
N PHE A 4 -20.19 5.44 -12.07
CA PHE A 4 -20.50 5.48 -10.64
C PHE A 4 -22.00 5.40 -10.31
N GLU A 5 -22.89 5.94 -11.14
CA GLU A 5 -24.34 5.83 -10.90
C GLU A 5 -24.87 4.42 -11.11
N LYS A 6 -24.25 3.63 -11.99
CA LYS A 6 -24.60 2.21 -12.19
C LYS A 6 -24.15 1.29 -11.05
N ILE A 7 -23.08 1.67 -10.32
CA ILE A 7 -22.53 0.86 -9.23
C ILE A 7 -23.31 1.08 -7.93
N PHE A 8 -23.78 2.29 -7.72
CA PHE A 8 -24.27 2.73 -6.42
C PHE A 8 -25.79 2.92 -6.36
N GLY A 9 -26.54 2.61 -7.43
CA GLY A 9 -27.98 2.89 -7.50
C GLY A 9 -28.29 4.36 -7.15
N LYS A 10 -29.35 4.92 -7.66
CA LYS A 10 -29.85 6.19 -7.17
C LYS A 10 -30.49 5.97 -5.78
N LYS A 11 -29.68 5.96 -4.71
CA LYS A 11 -30.23 6.26 -3.40
C LYS A 11 -30.62 7.75 -3.45
N GLU A 12 -31.89 8.04 -3.65
CA GLU A 12 -32.42 9.34 -3.25
C GLU A 12 -32.03 9.52 -1.79
N GLN A 13 -31.22 10.53 -1.49
CA GLN A 13 -30.97 10.89 -0.11
C GLN A 13 -32.34 11.02 0.57
N PRO A 14 -32.54 10.35 1.72
CA PRO A 14 -33.78 10.52 2.46
C PRO A 14 -34.09 12.02 2.55
N ALA A 15 -35.33 12.42 2.34
CA ALA A 15 -35.69 13.84 2.30
C ALA A 15 -35.23 14.65 3.54
N ALA A 16 -35.01 13.98 4.67
CA ALA A 16 -34.41 14.50 5.90
C ALA A 16 -32.95 15.00 5.73
N LEU A 17 -32.18 14.50 4.77
CA LEU A 17 -30.79 14.95 4.51
C LEU A 17 -30.71 16.38 3.95
N LYS A 18 -31.83 16.98 3.57
CA LYS A 18 -31.88 18.37 3.08
C LYS A 18 -31.92 19.41 4.17
N ASN A 19 -32.22 19.02 5.43
CA ASN A 19 -32.29 19.94 6.55
C ASN A 19 -31.02 19.82 7.39
N ALA A 20 -30.16 20.83 7.31
CA ALA A 20 -28.90 20.89 8.07
C ALA A 20 -29.06 20.76 9.60
N SER A 21 -30.27 20.99 10.11
CA SER A 21 -30.62 20.88 11.53
C SER A 21 -30.76 19.46 12.06
N VAL A 22 -30.77 18.45 11.19
CA VAL A 22 -30.96 17.03 11.56
C VAL A 22 -29.63 16.32 11.84
N PHE A 23 -28.51 16.88 11.34
CA PHE A 23 -27.19 16.31 11.53
C PHE A 23 -26.47 16.97 12.70
N ARG A 24 -26.14 16.17 13.70
CA ARG A 24 -25.19 16.55 14.77
C ARG A 24 -23.85 15.91 14.48
N MET A 25 -22.78 16.65 14.72
CA MET A 25 -21.44 16.05 14.79
C MET A 25 -21.33 15.29 16.11
N LEU A 26 -20.77 14.10 16.09
CA LEU A 26 -20.48 13.36 17.31
C LEU A 26 -19.54 14.20 18.20
N GLU A 27 -19.85 14.27 19.48
CA GLU A 27 -19.05 15.05 20.44
C GLU A 27 -17.62 14.52 20.49
N GLY A 28 -16.65 15.43 20.47
CA GLY A 28 -15.23 15.11 20.54
C GLY A 28 -14.54 14.78 19.22
N TYR A 29 -15.28 14.74 18.09
CA TYR A 29 -14.67 14.53 16.78
C TYR A 29 -14.29 15.86 16.13
N THR A 30 -13.00 16.06 15.93
CA THR A 30 -12.49 17.10 15.03
C THR A 30 -12.31 16.48 13.66
N PRO A 31 -12.93 17.00 12.58
CA PRO A 31 -12.73 16.46 11.23
C PRO A 31 -11.24 16.43 10.93
N ALA A 32 -10.71 15.24 10.77
CA ALA A 32 -9.33 15.11 10.27
C ALA A 32 -9.36 15.45 8.78
N TRP A 33 -9.11 16.71 8.46
CA TRP A 33 -8.91 17.17 7.09
C TRP A 33 -7.59 16.62 6.60
N THR A 34 -7.62 15.42 6.07
CA THR A 34 -6.47 14.89 5.33
C THR A 34 -6.51 15.46 3.92
N THR A 35 -6.27 16.76 3.82
CA THR A 35 -5.88 17.38 2.55
C THR A 35 -4.46 16.98 2.25
N TRP A 36 -4.27 15.73 1.93
CA TRP A 36 -3.03 15.33 1.33
C TRP A 36 -3.21 15.29 -0.19
N SER A 37 -2.73 16.33 -0.84
CA SER A 37 -2.51 16.35 -2.26
C SER A 37 -1.37 15.39 -2.59
N GLY A 38 -1.64 14.24 -3.15
CA GLY A 38 -0.82 13.33 -3.97
C GLY A 38 0.70 13.22 -3.82
N CYS A 39 1.36 14.19 -3.20
CA CYS A 39 2.81 14.31 -3.16
C CYS A 39 3.56 13.11 -2.56
N VAL A 40 2.99 12.37 -1.62
CA VAL A 40 3.66 11.19 -1.03
C VAL A 40 3.76 10.06 -2.01
N TYR A 41 2.67 9.75 -2.68
CA TYR A 41 2.63 8.68 -3.67
C TYR A 41 3.43 9.00 -4.93
N GLU A 42 3.79 10.25 -5.15
CA GLU A 42 4.65 10.68 -6.26
C GLU A 42 6.13 10.43 -5.98
N SER A 43 6.54 10.25 -4.73
CA SER A 43 7.90 9.85 -4.39
C SER A 43 8.15 8.41 -4.86
N GLU A 44 9.22 8.23 -5.65
CA GLU A 44 9.66 6.95 -6.20
C GLU A 44 9.89 5.90 -5.11
N LEU A 45 10.58 6.26 -4.02
CA LEU A 45 10.86 5.35 -2.90
C LEU A 45 9.60 4.91 -2.18
N ILE A 46 8.67 5.84 -1.95
CA ILE A 46 7.41 5.54 -1.29
C ILE A 46 6.54 4.68 -2.19
N ARG A 47 6.46 5.00 -3.47
CA ARG A 47 5.70 4.20 -4.44
C ARG A 47 6.23 2.78 -4.52
N ALA A 48 7.56 2.59 -4.50
CA ALA A 48 8.17 1.27 -4.49
C ALA A 48 7.82 0.48 -3.21
N SER A 49 7.86 1.12 -2.04
CA SER A 49 7.47 0.49 -0.77
C SER A 49 6.00 0.10 -0.74
N LEU A 50 5.11 0.97 -1.23
CA LEU A 50 3.67 0.70 -1.31
C LEU A 50 3.32 -0.33 -2.38
N ASP A 51 4.08 -0.39 -3.49
CA ASP A 51 3.94 -1.45 -4.48
C ASP A 51 4.31 -2.82 -3.88
N ALA A 52 5.35 -2.90 -3.05
CA ALA A 52 5.66 -4.12 -2.33
C ALA A 52 4.50 -4.56 -1.42
N TRP A 53 3.90 -3.64 -0.66
CA TRP A 53 2.70 -3.90 0.12
C TRP A 53 1.56 -4.44 -0.74
N GLY A 54 1.25 -3.73 -1.82
CA GLY A 54 0.18 -4.11 -2.75
C GLY A 54 0.38 -5.49 -3.35
N ARG A 55 1.60 -5.79 -3.83
CA ARG A 55 1.94 -7.11 -4.40
C ARG A 55 1.80 -8.25 -3.39
N HIS A 56 2.15 -8.03 -2.13
CA HIS A 56 2.01 -9.04 -1.10
C HIS A 56 0.57 -9.18 -0.62
N ALA A 57 -0.16 -8.09 -0.41
CA ALA A 57 -1.58 -8.11 -0.10
C ALA A 57 -2.41 -8.80 -1.20
N ALA A 58 -2.09 -8.56 -2.48
CA ALA A 58 -2.78 -9.15 -3.63
C ALA A 58 -2.74 -10.68 -3.70
N LYS A 59 -1.85 -11.30 -2.94
CA LYS A 59 -1.70 -12.76 -2.88
C LYS A 59 -2.61 -13.42 -1.83
N LEU A 60 -3.23 -12.64 -0.97
CA LEU A 60 -4.20 -13.14 -0.01
C LEU A 60 -5.44 -13.67 -0.73
N LYS A 61 -6.01 -14.73 -0.19
CA LYS A 61 -7.25 -15.34 -0.70
C LYS A 61 -8.35 -15.20 0.35
N PRO A 62 -9.56 -14.77 -0.05
CA PRO A 62 -10.70 -14.77 0.84
C PRO A 62 -11.20 -16.19 1.09
N ASN A 63 -11.52 -16.46 2.32
CA ASN A 63 -12.20 -17.67 2.75
C ASN A 63 -13.47 -17.25 3.48
N LEU A 64 -14.61 -17.81 3.08
CA LEU A 64 -15.91 -17.50 3.67
C LEU A 64 -16.46 -18.73 4.37
N LYS A 65 -16.93 -18.52 5.60
CA LYS A 65 -17.63 -19.52 6.41
C LYS A 65 -19.03 -19.03 6.75
N GLY A 66 -19.89 -19.97 7.16
CA GLY A 66 -21.25 -19.72 7.62
C GLY A 66 -22.33 -20.01 6.58
N ALA A 67 -23.58 -19.94 7.02
CA ALA A 67 -24.74 -20.33 6.23
C ALA A 67 -25.68 -19.17 5.85
N ALA A 68 -25.57 -17.99 6.48
CA ALA A 68 -26.39 -16.84 6.15
C ALA A 68 -25.88 -16.15 4.88
N GLN A 69 -26.80 -15.51 4.15
CA GLN A 69 -26.52 -14.77 2.92
C GLN A 69 -25.74 -15.56 1.84
N PRO A 70 -26.23 -16.76 1.42
CA PRO A 70 -25.49 -17.67 0.54
C PRO A 70 -25.16 -17.03 -0.82
N GLU A 71 -26.03 -16.18 -1.36
CA GLU A 71 -25.79 -15.49 -2.63
C GLU A 71 -24.61 -14.52 -2.55
N LEU A 72 -24.56 -13.70 -1.49
CA LEU A 72 -23.45 -12.78 -1.25
C LEU A 72 -22.14 -13.56 -1.07
N GLN A 73 -22.18 -14.62 -0.27
CA GLN A 73 -20.99 -15.46 -0.05
C GLN A 73 -20.50 -16.09 -1.35
N ASN A 74 -21.37 -16.64 -2.18
CA ASN A 74 -20.97 -17.26 -3.45
C ASN A 74 -20.39 -16.21 -4.42
N ARG A 75 -20.90 -14.99 -4.44
CA ARG A 75 -20.30 -13.90 -5.20
C ARG A 75 -18.93 -13.52 -4.69
N LEU A 76 -18.78 -13.33 -3.38
CA LEU A 76 -17.51 -12.97 -2.74
C LEU A 76 -16.45 -14.08 -2.82
N LYS A 77 -16.81 -15.35 -2.91
CA LYS A 77 -15.84 -16.45 -3.19
C LYS A 77 -15.14 -16.24 -4.54
N VAL A 78 -15.83 -15.66 -5.52
CA VAL A 78 -15.28 -15.44 -6.86
C VAL A 78 -14.59 -14.10 -6.97
N ARG A 79 -15.25 -13.00 -6.59
CA ARG A 79 -14.74 -11.63 -6.72
C ARG A 79 -15.38 -10.65 -5.74
N PRO A 80 -14.67 -9.56 -5.36
CA PRO A 80 -15.21 -8.59 -4.41
C PRO A 80 -16.37 -7.77 -4.97
N ASN A 81 -16.37 -7.50 -6.27
CA ASN A 81 -17.43 -6.74 -6.97
C ASN A 81 -17.42 -7.04 -8.47
N ALA A 82 -18.36 -6.45 -9.20
CA ALA A 82 -18.51 -6.69 -10.64
C ALA A 82 -17.36 -6.18 -11.51
N PHE A 83 -16.48 -5.32 -10.98
CA PHE A 83 -15.47 -4.57 -11.74
C PHE A 83 -14.03 -4.98 -11.42
N GLN A 84 -13.82 -5.63 -10.28
CA GLN A 84 -12.47 -5.95 -9.77
C GLN A 84 -12.38 -7.42 -9.39
N GLU A 85 -11.21 -7.97 -9.61
CA GLU A 85 -10.76 -9.24 -9.03
C GLU A 85 -10.16 -9.00 -7.64
N TRP A 86 -10.11 -10.05 -6.80
CA TRP A 86 -9.58 -9.94 -5.45
C TRP A 86 -8.15 -9.40 -5.40
N SER A 87 -7.29 -9.82 -6.29
CA SER A 87 -5.90 -9.33 -6.34
C SER A 87 -5.82 -7.82 -6.54
N LYS A 88 -6.66 -7.26 -7.43
CA LYS A 88 -6.70 -5.81 -7.68
C LYS A 88 -7.31 -5.05 -6.51
N PHE A 89 -8.37 -5.59 -5.92
CA PHE A 89 -9.03 -4.99 -4.76
C PHE A 89 -8.07 -4.93 -3.56
N LEU A 90 -7.40 -6.02 -3.23
CA LEU A 90 -6.45 -6.12 -2.13
C LEU A 90 -5.23 -5.23 -2.33
N TYR A 91 -4.68 -5.22 -3.55
CA TYR A 91 -3.59 -4.32 -3.93
C TYR A 91 -3.99 -2.85 -3.69
N GLN A 92 -5.16 -2.46 -4.18
CA GLN A 92 -5.67 -1.10 -4.02
C GLN A 92 -5.92 -0.75 -2.56
N THR A 93 -6.51 -1.65 -1.77
CA THR A 93 -6.77 -1.45 -0.34
C THR A 93 -5.47 -1.21 0.43
N ALA A 94 -4.45 -2.04 0.22
CA ALA A 94 -3.15 -1.89 0.85
C ALA A 94 -2.45 -0.59 0.45
N THR A 95 -2.54 -0.20 -0.83
CA THR A 95 -1.98 1.06 -1.32
C THR A 95 -2.68 2.26 -0.70
N ILE A 96 -4.03 2.26 -0.64
CA ILE A 96 -4.79 3.34 0.00
C ILE A 96 -4.41 3.45 1.48
N LEU A 97 -4.34 2.32 2.17
CA LEU A 97 -3.94 2.28 3.58
C LEU A 97 -2.56 2.87 3.80
N GLY A 98 -1.58 2.54 2.97
CA GLY A 98 -0.23 3.08 3.08
C GLY A 98 -0.11 4.57 2.73
N VAL A 99 -0.93 5.05 1.78
CA VAL A 99 -0.95 6.48 1.39
C VAL A 99 -1.70 7.34 2.40
N ARG A 100 -2.83 6.86 2.93
CA ARG A 100 -3.77 7.68 3.71
C ARG A 100 -3.90 7.26 5.17
N ASN A 101 -3.28 6.16 5.57
CA ASN A 101 -3.43 5.52 6.89
C ASN A 101 -4.88 5.15 7.25
N ASN A 102 -5.81 5.38 6.33
CA ASN A 102 -7.23 5.03 6.44
C ASN A 102 -7.70 4.50 5.09
N ALA A 103 -8.23 3.28 5.06
CA ALA A 103 -8.85 2.71 3.88
C ALA A 103 -10.32 2.36 4.19
N PHE A 104 -11.22 2.88 3.36
CA PHE A 104 -12.65 2.71 3.54
C PHE A 104 -13.19 1.71 2.52
N ILE A 105 -13.92 0.72 3.03
CA ILE A 105 -14.59 -0.30 2.24
C ILE A 105 -16.08 -0.17 2.47
N VAL A 106 -16.88 -0.18 1.42
CA VAL A 106 -18.33 -0.11 1.51
C VAL A 106 -18.98 -1.21 0.71
N LYS A 107 -20.21 -1.57 1.08
CA LYS A 107 -21.02 -2.54 0.33
C LYS A 107 -21.44 -1.94 -1.01
N THR A 108 -21.36 -2.74 -2.07
CA THR A 108 -22.07 -2.47 -3.32
C THR A 108 -23.47 -3.12 -3.22
N ARG A 109 -24.47 -2.43 -3.74
CA ARG A 109 -25.87 -2.86 -3.66
C ARG A 109 -26.49 -2.89 -5.04
N ALA A 110 -27.45 -3.77 -5.24
CA ALA A 110 -28.33 -3.78 -6.40
C ALA A 110 -29.43 -2.71 -6.27
N GLU A 111 -30.29 -2.60 -7.25
CA GLU A 111 -31.40 -1.63 -7.24
C GLU A 111 -32.41 -1.89 -6.11
N ASP A 112 -32.54 -3.13 -5.69
CA ASP A 112 -33.39 -3.61 -4.59
C ASP A 112 -32.73 -3.50 -3.20
N ASP A 113 -31.61 -2.80 -3.09
CA ASP A 113 -30.79 -2.62 -1.88
C ASP A 113 -30.04 -3.89 -1.40
N THR A 114 -30.13 -4.99 -2.16
CA THR A 114 -29.44 -6.24 -1.82
C THR A 114 -27.92 -6.09 -1.95
N PRO A 115 -27.12 -6.51 -0.96
CA PRO A 115 -25.67 -6.46 -1.05
C PRO A 115 -25.14 -7.37 -2.18
N THR A 116 -24.31 -6.82 -3.06
CA THR A 116 -23.74 -7.55 -4.20
C THR A 116 -22.26 -7.75 -4.13
N GLY A 117 -21.57 -7.05 -3.23
CA GLY A 117 -20.12 -7.11 -3.07
C GLY A 117 -19.58 -5.96 -2.23
N ILE A 118 -18.30 -5.71 -2.35
CA ILE A 118 -17.59 -4.65 -1.63
C ILE A 118 -16.68 -3.86 -2.58
N ILE A 119 -16.46 -2.58 -2.28
CA ILE A 119 -15.60 -1.69 -3.06
C ILE A 119 -14.86 -0.71 -2.14
N ASN A 120 -13.64 -0.32 -2.53
CA ASN A 120 -12.90 0.74 -1.86
C ASN A 120 -13.47 2.11 -2.22
N ILE A 121 -13.55 2.99 -1.24
CA ILE A 121 -13.82 4.43 -1.44
C ILE A 121 -12.56 5.21 -1.08
N VAL A 122 -12.19 6.15 -1.95
CA VAL A 122 -11.11 7.12 -1.71
C VAL A 122 -11.74 8.51 -1.62
N PRO A 123 -12.23 8.92 -0.43
CA PRO A 123 -12.84 10.22 -0.25
C PRO A 123 -11.79 11.32 -0.18
N GLU A 124 -12.13 12.55 -0.56
CA GLU A 124 -11.29 13.73 -0.32
C GLU A 124 -11.30 14.08 1.18
N SER A 125 -12.46 14.00 1.80
CA SER A 125 -12.65 14.16 3.24
C SER A 125 -13.80 13.30 3.75
N TRP A 126 -13.85 13.08 5.06
CA TRP A 126 -14.94 12.36 5.73
C TRP A 126 -15.23 12.98 7.08
N GLU A 127 -16.44 12.78 7.55
CA GLU A 127 -16.89 13.23 8.86
C GLU A 127 -17.88 12.22 9.46
N LEU A 128 -17.87 12.11 10.78
CA LEU A 128 -18.88 11.36 11.50
C LEU A 128 -20.09 12.27 11.77
N VAL A 129 -21.27 11.75 11.49
CA VAL A 129 -22.53 12.44 11.71
C VAL A 129 -23.53 11.49 12.37
N GLU A 130 -24.41 12.02 13.18
CA GLU A 130 -25.51 11.27 13.76
C GLU A 130 -26.77 11.50 12.94
N TYR A 131 -27.48 10.42 12.59
CA TYR A 131 -28.77 10.49 11.94
C TYR A 131 -29.70 9.41 12.47
N GLY A 132 -30.87 9.83 12.98
CA GLY A 132 -31.86 8.92 13.54
C GLY A 132 -31.40 8.17 14.81
N GLY A 133 -30.43 8.72 15.57
CA GLY A 133 -29.85 8.07 16.75
C GLY A 133 -28.75 7.04 16.42
N GLU A 134 -28.38 6.87 15.14
CA GLU A 134 -27.32 5.99 14.70
C GLU A 134 -26.11 6.78 14.16
N PRO A 135 -24.87 6.28 14.34
CA PRO A 135 -23.68 6.92 13.79
C PRO A 135 -23.56 6.60 12.27
N TRP A 136 -23.27 7.65 11.52
CA TRP A 136 -23.04 7.59 10.08
C TRP A 136 -21.71 8.21 9.71
N ILE A 137 -21.11 7.76 8.65
CA ILE A 137 -19.94 8.40 8.05
C ILE A 137 -20.35 9.05 6.72
N ARG A 138 -20.03 10.33 6.61
CA ARG A 138 -20.28 11.11 5.40
C ARG A 138 -18.98 11.34 4.65
N PHE A 139 -18.91 10.85 3.43
CA PHE A 139 -17.78 10.98 2.53
C PHE A 139 -17.98 12.12 1.55
N MET A 140 -16.97 12.95 1.38
CA MET A 140 -16.85 13.88 0.27
C MET A 140 -16.01 13.22 -0.81
N LEU A 141 -16.58 12.97 -1.97
CA LEU A 141 -15.92 12.38 -3.13
C LEU A 141 -15.48 13.47 -4.10
N SER A 142 -14.56 13.12 -5.01
CA SER A 142 -14.19 14.00 -6.12
C SER A 142 -15.43 14.55 -6.85
N ASN A 143 -15.36 15.80 -7.30
CA ASN A 143 -16.47 16.53 -7.92
C ASN A 143 -17.62 16.92 -6.95
N ASN A 144 -17.30 17.15 -5.68
CA ASN A 144 -18.31 17.55 -4.66
C ASN A 144 -19.49 16.58 -4.49
N LYS A 145 -19.34 15.33 -4.91
CA LYS A 145 -20.33 14.30 -4.63
C LYS A 145 -20.23 13.87 -3.17
N ARG A 146 -21.36 13.83 -2.49
CA ARG A 146 -21.46 13.38 -1.10
C ARG A 146 -22.11 12.01 -1.05
N ARG A 147 -21.60 11.17 -0.19
CA ARG A 147 -22.16 9.86 0.12
C ARG A 147 -22.15 9.67 1.63
N ALA A 148 -23.22 9.16 2.19
CA ALA A 148 -23.30 8.80 3.60
C ALA A 148 -23.66 7.32 3.72
N GLU A 149 -22.99 6.62 4.64
CA GLU A 149 -23.24 5.22 4.96
C GLU A 149 -23.32 5.05 6.47
N ARG A 150 -24.06 4.03 6.94
CA ARG A 150 -24.04 3.67 8.37
C ARG A 150 -22.65 3.24 8.76
N LEU A 151 -22.18 3.71 9.90
CA LEU A 151 -20.83 3.36 10.37
C LEU A 151 -20.63 1.84 10.49
N ALA A 152 -21.65 1.11 10.95
CA ALA A 152 -21.62 -0.34 11.06
C ALA A 152 -21.52 -1.09 9.71
N GLU A 153 -21.79 -0.43 8.60
CA GLU A 153 -21.72 -1.02 7.25
C GLU A 153 -20.47 -0.58 6.48
N VAL A 154 -19.61 0.20 7.10
CA VAL A 154 -18.36 0.67 6.52
C VAL A 154 -17.19 -0.07 7.16
N GLY A 155 -16.38 -0.71 6.34
CA GLY A 155 -15.11 -1.25 6.77
C GLY A 155 -14.07 -0.15 6.80
N ILE A 156 -13.41 0.02 7.92
CA ILE A 156 -12.37 1.02 8.13
C ILE A 156 -11.09 0.29 8.54
N LEU A 157 -10.12 0.25 7.64
CA LEU A 157 -8.76 -0.20 7.99
C LEU A 157 -7.94 1.03 8.37
N THR A 158 -7.16 0.91 9.43
CA THR A 158 -6.41 2.03 9.99
C THR A 158 -4.96 1.66 10.25
N ARG A 159 -4.07 2.67 10.13
CA ARG A 159 -2.66 2.61 10.52
C ARG A 159 -2.33 3.86 11.33
N PHE A 160 -1.37 3.76 12.24
CA PHE A 160 -0.99 4.87 13.13
C PHE A 160 -2.17 5.47 13.91
N GLN A 161 -2.95 4.60 14.52
CA GLN A 161 -4.09 4.98 15.34
C GLN A 161 -3.61 5.44 16.72
N TYR A 162 -3.88 6.69 17.08
CA TYR A 162 -3.46 7.26 18.38
C TYR A 162 -4.54 8.15 19.00
N LYS A 163 -4.99 9.19 18.31
CA LYS A 163 -5.95 10.16 18.87
C LYS A 163 -7.40 9.77 18.67
N SER A 164 -7.70 8.97 17.68
CA SER A 164 -9.05 8.54 17.34
C SER A 164 -9.18 7.03 17.49
N GLU A 165 -10.30 6.58 18.04
CA GLU A 165 -10.64 5.16 18.15
C GLU A 165 -11.01 4.53 16.79
N LEU A 166 -11.36 5.35 15.80
CA LEU A 166 -11.85 4.89 14.51
C LEU A 166 -10.89 5.18 13.35
N PHE A 167 -10.02 6.19 13.47
CA PHE A 167 -9.21 6.67 12.36
C PHE A 167 -7.73 6.70 12.72
N GLY A 168 -6.91 6.36 11.74
CA GLY A 168 -5.47 6.56 11.79
C GLY A 168 -5.10 8.02 11.51
N GLU A 169 -3.96 8.44 12.02
CA GLU A 169 -3.40 9.78 11.79
C GLU A 169 -2.85 9.91 10.36
N ASN A 170 -2.57 11.16 9.97
CA ASN A 170 -1.97 11.45 8.68
C ASN A 170 -0.47 11.08 8.64
N ASN A 171 0.12 11.16 7.45
CA ASN A 171 1.55 10.89 7.25
C ASN A 171 2.43 12.14 7.40
N GLU A 172 2.06 13.11 8.27
CA GLU A 172 2.87 14.33 8.48
C GLU A 172 4.29 14.03 8.94
N ALA A 173 4.49 12.92 9.65
CA ALA A 173 5.82 12.47 10.07
C ALA A 173 6.78 12.19 8.89
N LEU A 174 6.27 11.92 7.69
CA LEU A 174 7.09 11.75 6.48
C LEU A 174 7.50 13.07 5.82
N LYS A 175 6.83 14.18 6.14
CA LYS A 175 7.06 15.46 5.47
C LYS A 175 8.52 15.91 5.49
N PRO A 176 9.25 15.87 6.63
CA PRO A 176 10.65 16.26 6.65
C PRO A 176 11.53 15.42 5.72
N VAL A 177 11.26 14.12 5.62
CA VAL A 177 12.01 13.20 4.75
C VAL A 177 11.73 13.50 3.27
N LEU A 178 10.49 13.81 2.93
CA LEU A 178 10.09 14.21 1.57
C LEU A 178 10.70 15.54 1.15
N ASP A 179 10.77 16.50 2.06
CA ASP A 179 11.43 17.79 1.83
C ASP A 179 12.93 17.57 1.55
N LEU A 180 13.59 16.70 2.32
CA LEU A 180 15.01 16.36 2.07
C LEU A 180 15.22 15.68 0.71
N ILE A 181 14.35 14.75 0.30
CA ILE A 181 14.40 14.12 -1.02
C ILE A 181 14.27 15.17 -2.12
N THR A 182 13.38 16.13 -1.94
CA THR A 182 13.15 17.20 -2.92
C THR A 182 14.36 18.13 -3.03
N ILE A 183 14.92 18.55 -1.90
CA ILE A 183 16.13 19.38 -1.85
C ILE A 183 17.32 18.67 -2.50
N GLN A 184 17.51 17.37 -2.20
CA GLN A 184 18.57 16.59 -2.83
C GLN A 184 18.43 16.53 -4.35
N ARG A 185 17.22 16.26 -4.86
CA ARG A 185 16.95 16.20 -6.31
C ARG A 185 17.22 17.56 -6.98
N GLN A 186 16.84 18.65 -6.32
CA GLN A 186 17.18 20.00 -6.81
C GLN A 186 18.69 20.21 -6.82
N GLY A 187 19.38 19.88 -5.74
CA GLY A 187 20.84 20.00 -5.64
C GLY A 187 21.58 19.20 -6.71
N ILE A 188 21.12 17.94 -7.01
CA ILE A 188 21.67 17.14 -8.11
C ILE A 188 21.44 17.85 -9.45
N THR A 189 20.23 18.31 -9.69
CA THR A 189 19.85 18.96 -10.95
C THR A 189 20.66 20.22 -11.16
N GLU A 190 20.81 21.04 -10.13
CA GLU A 190 21.63 22.25 -10.17
C GLU A 190 23.12 21.92 -10.28
N GLY A 191 23.61 20.89 -9.58
CA GLY A 191 24.99 20.42 -9.69
C GLY A 191 25.33 19.96 -11.10
N ILE A 192 24.43 19.23 -11.78
CA ILE A 192 24.61 18.80 -13.17
C ILE A 192 24.56 20.00 -14.11
N LYS A 193 23.62 20.93 -13.93
CA LYS A 193 23.49 22.16 -14.75
C LYS A 193 24.71 23.04 -14.57
N ASN A 194 25.14 23.26 -13.34
CA ASN A 194 26.26 24.15 -13.00
C ASN A 194 27.62 23.49 -13.27
N GLY A 195 27.71 22.16 -13.19
CA GLY A 195 28.95 21.41 -13.51
C GLY A 195 29.36 21.52 -14.99
N ASN A 196 28.42 21.85 -15.87
CA ASN A 196 28.67 22.11 -17.29
C ASN A 196 28.86 23.59 -17.61
N SER A 197 28.74 24.50 -16.62
CA SER A 197 28.98 25.91 -16.79
C SER A 197 30.36 26.27 -16.31
N TYR A 198 31.23 26.71 -17.23
CA TYR A 198 32.51 27.29 -16.88
C TYR A 198 32.29 28.59 -16.17
N ARG A 199 32.83 28.73 -14.96
CA ARG A 199 32.83 29.99 -14.22
C ARG A 199 34.26 30.50 -14.14
N PHE A 200 34.43 31.73 -14.59
CA PHE A 200 35.70 32.42 -14.50
C PHE A 200 35.53 33.62 -13.58
N TYR A 201 36.52 33.93 -12.80
CA TYR A 201 36.67 35.23 -12.21
C TYR A 201 37.89 35.93 -12.81
N ALA A 202 37.73 37.20 -13.12
CA ALA A 202 38.78 38.02 -13.65
C ALA A 202 38.82 39.33 -12.86
N LYS A 203 40.00 39.86 -12.64
CA LYS A 203 40.20 41.19 -12.05
C LYS A 203 40.37 42.17 -13.18
N SER A 204 39.68 43.31 -13.08
CA SER A 204 39.90 44.43 -13.97
C SER A 204 40.12 45.70 -13.15
N ASP A 205 41.14 46.47 -13.51
CA ASP A 205 41.51 47.69 -12.80
C ASP A 205 40.80 48.94 -13.37
N ASN A 206 39.97 48.81 -14.42
CA ASN A 206 39.45 49.93 -15.19
C ASN A 206 37.94 50.19 -15.08
N TRP A 207 37.23 49.51 -14.18
CA TRP A 207 35.76 49.69 -14.07
C TRP A 207 35.40 50.61 -12.91
N ALA A 208 34.66 51.65 -13.23
CA ALA A 208 34.28 52.67 -12.28
C ALA A 208 32.85 52.53 -11.70
N SER A 209 31.99 51.72 -12.29
CA SER A 209 30.61 51.54 -11.81
C SER A 209 30.11 50.09 -11.90
N ASP A 210 29.11 49.76 -11.09
CA ASP A 210 28.46 48.44 -11.12
C ASP A 210 27.69 48.20 -12.44
N GLU A 211 27.28 49.25 -13.12
CA GLU A 211 26.60 49.20 -14.43
C GLU A 211 27.55 48.71 -15.52
N ASP A 212 28.78 49.25 -15.53
CA ASP A 212 29.82 48.84 -16.48
C ASP A 212 30.21 47.36 -16.32
N ILE A 213 30.23 46.89 -15.07
CA ILE A 213 30.47 45.46 -14.76
C ILE A 213 29.35 44.60 -15.31
N GLY A 214 28.10 45.04 -15.18
CA GLY A 214 26.91 44.31 -15.67
C GLY A 214 26.90 44.20 -17.20
N GLU A 215 27.17 45.28 -17.91
CA GLU A 215 27.23 45.31 -19.37
C GLU A 215 28.36 44.41 -19.91
N GLU A 216 29.54 44.44 -19.28
CA GLU A 216 30.65 43.61 -19.70
C GLU A 216 30.44 42.11 -19.39
N MET A 217 29.78 41.79 -18.28
CA MET A 217 29.33 40.40 -18.00
C MET A 217 28.37 39.90 -19.05
N GLU A 218 27.39 40.72 -19.46
CA GLU A 218 26.44 40.34 -20.52
C GLU A 218 27.15 40.18 -21.86
N ARG A 219 28.04 41.09 -22.21
CA ARG A 219 28.84 41.02 -23.43
C ARG A 219 29.74 39.78 -23.44
N PHE A 220 30.39 39.47 -22.33
CA PHE A 220 31.23 38.25 -22.19
C PHE A 220 30.40 37.00 -22.35
N ASN A 221 29.24 36.89 -21.70
CA ASN A 221 28.33 35.75 -21.80
C ASN A 221 27.82 35.57 -23.24
N GLN A 222 27.45 36.64 -23.92
CA GLN A 222 26.99 36.57 -25.31
C GLN A 222 28.12 36.16 -26.27
N PHE A 223 29.33 36.65 -26.05
CA PHE A 223 30.47 36.34 -26.92
C PHE A 223 31.01 34.92 -26.68
N THR A 224 31.07 34.50 -25.45
CA THR A 224 31.69 33.22 -25.04
C THR A 224 30.72 32.04 -25.12
N PHE A 225 29.48 32.24 -24.71
CA PHE A 225 28.49 31.16 -24.60
C PHE A 225 27.30 31.29 -25.58
N GLY A 226 27.04 32.50 -26.12
CA GLY A 226 25.94 32.76 -27.04
C GLY A 226 26.13 32.25 -28.46
N ASN A 227 27.37 32.04 -28.90
CA ASN A 227 27.69 31.61 -30.25
C ASN A 227 27.73 30.06 -30.34
N LYS A 228 26.64 29.43 -30.77
CA LYS A 228 26.55 27.98 -31.05
C LYS A 228 27.59 27.48 -32.08
N LYS A 229 28.37 28.35 -32.71
CA LYS A 229 29.43 28.00 -33.66
C LYS A 229 30.82 27.87 -33.04
N ALA A 230 31.00 28.25 -31.78
CA ALA A 230 32.26 28.08 -31.04
C ALA A 230 32.38 26.69 -30.35
N ALA A 231 31.89 25.63 -30.98
CA ALA A 231 32.04 24.26 -30.51
C ALA A 231 33.48 23.76 -30.76
N GLY A 232 34.47 24.48 -30.24
CA GLY A 232 35.86 24.16 -30.50
C GLY A 232 36.86 24.76 -29.53
N GLY A 233 36.49 25.01 -28.27
CA GLY A 233 37.39 24.91 -27.15
C GLY A 233 38.44 25.99 -26.93
N VAL A 234 38.44 27.14 -27.61
CA VAL A 234 39.37 28.25 -27.30
C VAL A 234 38.58 29.43 -26.77
N LEU A 235 38.73 29.75 -25.51
CA LEU A 235 38.22 30.94 -24.88
C LEU A 235 39.22 32.07 -25.08
N LEU A 236 38.83 33.12 -25.78
CA LEU A 236 39.65 34.31 -25.97
C LEU A 236 39.18 35.40 -25.00
N PHE A 237 40.15 35.91 -24.22
CA PHE A 237 39.90 36.97 -23.27
C PHE A 237 40.50 38.26 -23.80
N PRO A 238 39.82 39.44 -23.70
CA PRO A 238 40.40 40.73 -23.98
C PRO A 238 41.55 41.05 -23.03
N ASN A 239 42.51 41.87 -23.49
CA ASN A 239 43.65 42.34 -22.69
C ASN A 239 43.29 43.22 -21.48
N THR A 240 42.01 43.49 -21.29
CA THR A 240 41.46 44.27 -20.17
C THR A 240 41.29 43.49 -18.88
N TYR A 241 41.46 42.15 -18.94
CA TYR A 241 41.35 41.30 -17.78
C TYR A 241 42.73 40.83 -17.32
N ASP A 242 43.06 41.17 -16.08
CA ASP A 242 44.20 40.61 -15.38
C ASP A 242 43.71 39.41 -14.51
N ASP A 243 44.57 38.44 -14.41
CA ASP A 243 44.43 37.36 -13.44
C ASP A 243 43.14 36.52 -13.58
N ILE A 244 42.96 35.92 -14.76
CA ILE A 244 41.78 35.07 -15.04
C ILE A 244 41.98 33.69 -14.46
N HIS A 245 41.12 33.32 -13.52
CA HIS A 245 41.10 32.01 -12.93
C HIS A 245 39.80 31.26 -13.19
N GLU A 246 39.91 29.98 -13.53
CA GLU A 246 38.76 29.10 -13.58
C GLU A 246 38.30 28.80 -12.16
N MET A 247 37.06 29.21 -11.82
CA MET A 247 36.39 28.69 -10.63
C MET A 247 35.97 27.26 -10.92
N LYS A 248 36.69 26.31 -10.38
CA LYS A 248 36.18 24.97 -10.30
C LYS A 248 34.87 25.03 -9.55
N ALA A 249 33.75 24.90 -10.25
CA ALA A 249 32.47 24.73 -9.61
C ALA A 249 32.63 23.51 -8.72
N GLY A 250 32.62 23.71 -7.42
CA GLY A 250 32.58 22.61 -6.46
C GLY A 250 31.29 21.85 -6.80
N GLY A 251 31.42 20.75 -7.56
CA GLY A 251 30.29 19.92 -7.89
C GLY A 251 29.61 19.55 -6.58
N TYR A 252 28.31 19.85 -6.45
CA TYR A 252 27.54 19.34 -5.34
C TYR A 252 27.60 17.83 -5.43
N THR A 253 28.51 17.24 -4.68
CA THR A 253 28.65 15.78 -4.56
C THR A 253 27.72 15.40 -3.43
N ILE A 254 26.64 14.73 -3.77
CA ILE A 254 25.75 14.20 -2.76
C ILE A 254 26.52 13.14 -1.98
N ASP A 255 26.52 13.27 -0.68
CA ASP A 255 27.09 12.29 0.19
C ASP A 255 26.27 10.99 0.08
N LYS A 256 26.95 9.92 -0.30
CA LYS A 256 26.33 8.60 -0.48
C LYS A 256 25.67 8.12 0.82
N GLU A 257 26.29 8.43 1.96
CA GLU A 257 25.78 8.06 3.29
C GLU A 257 24.43 8.78 3.56
N GLN A 258 24.31 10.04 3.19
CA GLN A 258 23.05 10.79 3.32
C GLN A 258 21.95 10.21 2.44
N GLN A 259 22.26 9.79 1.23
CA GLN A 259 21.28 9.14 0.35
C GLN A 259 20.79 7.82 0.93
N GLU A 260 21.71 7.00 1.43
CA GLU A 260 21.34 5.74 2.05
C GLU A 260 20.53 5.96 3.33
N HIS A 261 20.87 6.94 4.13
CA HIS A 261 20.10 7.28 5.33
C HIS A 261 18.66 7.70 5.02
N ILE A 262 18.44 8.56 4.04
CA ILE A 262 17.09 8.95 3.61
C ILE A 262 16.30 7.76 3.09
N LYS A 263 16.94 6.91 2.28
CA LYS A 263 16.34 5.69 1.76
C LYS A 263 15.93 4.74 2.89
N THR A 264 16.81 4.55 3.86
CA THR A 264 16.56 3.71 5.03
C THR A 264 15.39 4.26 5.86
N ASN A 265 15.35 5.57 6.14
CA ASN A 265 14.24 6.18 6.87
C ASN A 265 12.88 5.96 6.20
N VAL A 266 12.81 6.01 4.87
CA VAL A 266 11.56 5.69 4.15
C VAL A 266 11.23 4.21 4.28
N PHE A 267 12.21 3.33 4.16
CA PHE A 267 11.99 1.89 4.26
C PHE A 267 11.54 1.48 5.66
N ASP A 268 12.18 2.03 6.69
CA ASP A 268 11.82 1.79 8.09
C ASP A 268 10.41 2.28 8.41
N TYR A 269 10.01 3.43 7.87
CA TYR A 269 8.65 3.95 8.04
C TYR A 269 7.58 3.00 7.48
N PHE A 270 7.87 2.33 6.36
CA PHE A 270 6.96 1.37 5.74
C PHE A 270 7.25 -0.09 6.14
N GLY A 271 8.24 -0.35 6.99
CA GLY A 271 8.62 -1.71 7.36
C GLY A 271 9.07 -2.54 6.16
N THR A 272 9.76 -1.91 5.18
CA THR A 272 10.26 -2.55 3.98
C THR A 272 11.79 -2.52 3.96
N ASN A 273 12.39 -3.29 3.08
CA ASN A 273 13.82 -3.23 2.80
C ASN A 273 14.08 -3.45 1.30
N GLU A 274 15.31 -3.26 0.88
CA GLU A 274 15.69 -3.36 -0.51
C GLU A 274 15.42 -4.76 -1.11
N ASP A 275 15.66 -5.81 -0.34
CA ASP A 275 15.43 -7.20 -0.78
C ASP A 275 13.95 -7.48 -1.01
N ILE A 276 13.06 -6.96 -0.16
CA ILE A 276 11.60 -7.03 -0.33
C ILE A 276 11.18 -6.31 -1.62
N LEU A 277 11.69 -5.10 -1.85
CA LEU A 277 11.37 -4.30 -3.02
C LEU A 277 11.81 -4.97 -4.32
N GLN A 278 13.01 -5.54 -4.33
CA GLN A 278 13.57 -6.24 -5.47
C GLN A 278 13.03 -7.68 -5.65
N GLY A 279 12.24 -8.18 -4.70
CA GLY A 279 11.72 -9.54 -4.71
C GLY A 279 12.78 -10.61 -4.44
N LYS A 280 13.89 -10.23 -3.81
CA LYS A 280 15.00 -11.13 -3.44
C LYS A 280 14.90 -11.67 -2.02
N ALA A 281 13.99 -11.12 -1.22
CA ALA A 281 13.83 -11.54 0.15
C ALA A 281 13.39 -13.01 0.23
N VAL A 282 14.16 -13.80 0.96
CA VAL A 282 13.90 -15.22 1.25
C VAL A 282 14.15 -15.50 2.72
N GLY A 283 13.57 -16.57 3.24
CA GLY A 283 13.78 -16.98 4.62
C GLY A 283 13.29 -15.94 5.63
N ASP A 284 14.16 -15.59 6.58
CA ASP A 284 13.83 -14.73 7.73
C ASP A 284 13.39 -13.31 7.34
N ALA A 285 14.05 -12.70 6.36
CA ALA A 285 13.70 -11.36 5.91
C ALA A 285 12.28 -11.30 5.31
N TRP A 286 11.91 -12.34 4.55
CA TRP A 286 10.56 -12.45 4.02
C TRP A 286 9.55 -12.74 5.13
N SER A 287 9.86 -13.64 6.08
CA SER A 287 8.98 -13.97 7.21
C SER A 287 8.71 -12.76 8.08
N ALA A 288 9.74 -11.97 8.40
CA ALA A 288 9.60 -10.75 9.18
C ALA A 288 8.68 -9.72 8.48
N PHE A 289 8.84 -9.52 7.17
CA PHE A 289 7.95 -8.66 6.40
C PHE A 289 6.51 -9.21 6.35
N TYR A 290 6.36 -10.51 6.18
CA TYR A 290 5.05 -11.14 6.17
C TYR A 290 4.31 -10.92 7.48
N GLU A 291 4.95 -11.14 8.61
CA GLU A 291 4.36 -10.98 9.94
C GLU A 291 4.08 -9.51 10.28
N SER A 292 4.99 -8.61 9.91
CA SER A 292 4.86 -7.18 10.22
C SER A 292 3.79 -6.47 9.40
N PHE A 293 3.60 -6.84 8.13
CA PHE A 293 2.64 -6.18 7.24
C PHE A 293 1.52 -7.11 6.77
N THR A 294 1.86 -8.22 6.10
CA THR A 294 0.85 -9.01 5.36
C THR A 294 -0.13 -9.70 6.31
N GLU A 295 0.36 -10.25 7.39
CA GLU A 295 -0.47 -10.92 8.39
C GLU A 295 -1.33 -9.91 9.16
N TRP A 296 -0.73 -8.82 9.63
CA TRP A 296 -1.46 -7.74 10.27
C TRP A 296 -2.58 -7.18 9.37
N PHE A 297 -2.27 -6.94 8.10
CA PHE A 297 -3.25 -6.48 7.12
C PHE A 297 -4.37 -7.50 6.90
N ALA A 298 -4.03 -8.78 6.81
CA ALA A 298 -5.00 -9.86 6.63
C ALA A 298 -5.93 -10.01 7.84
N ILE A 299 -5.40 -9.91 9.07
CA ILE A 299 -6.17 -9.96 10.31
C ILE A 299 -7.15 -8.78 10.35
N GLN A 300 -6.65 -7.57 10.19
CA GLN A 300 -7.49 -6.37 10.24
C GLN A 300 -8.58 -6.39 9.16
N LEU A 301 -8.22 -6.78 7.93
CA LEU A 301 -9.19 -6.90 6.84
C LEU A 301 -10.25 -7.99 7.10
N SER A 302 -9.87 -9.08 7.76
CA SER A 302 -10.79 -10.17 8.14
C SER A 302 -11.80 -9.71 9.18
N GLU A 303 -11.33 -9.06 10.23
CA GLU A 303 -12.18 -8.53 11.31
C GLU A 303 -13.14 -7.47 10.78
N VAL A 304 -12.60 -6.49 10.07
CA VAL A 304 -13.37 -5.39 9.47
C VAL A 304 -14.35 -5.91 8.42
N GLY A 305 -13.90 -6.83 7.55
CA GLY A 305 -14.74 -7.46 6.54
C GLY A 305 -15.89 -8.24 7.14
N SER A 306 -15.63 -9.03 8.17
CA SER A 306 -16.67 -9.80 8.88
C SER A 306 -17.67 -8.86 9.58
N GLY A 307 -17.18 -7.81 10.25
CA GLY A 307 -18.03 -6.85 10.95
C GLY A 307 -18.94 -6.06 10.01
N MET A 308 -18.41 -5.59 8.87
CA MET A 308 -19.22 -4.82 7.93
C MET A 308 -20.18 -5.65 7.07
N LEU A 309 -19.81 -6.89 6.73
CA LEU A 309 -20.61 -7.74 5.83
C LEU A 309 -21.77 -8.41 6.56
N PHE A 310 -21.53 -8.86 7.77
CA PHE A 310 -22.46 -9.68 8.52
C PHE A 310 -22.88 -8.98 9.82
N THR A 311 -24.15 -9.10 10.15
CA THR A 311 -24.69 -8.63 11.42
C THR A 311 -24.23 -9.55 12.57
N ASP A 312 -24.24 -9.06 13.81
CA ASP A 312 -23.87 -9.85 14.99
C ASP A 312 -24.69 -11.14 15.10
N ARG A 313 -25.98 -11.09 14.75
CA ARG A 313 -26.85 -12.28 14.71
C ARG A 313 -26.35 -13.32 13.70
N GLU A 314 -25.91 -12.88 12.53
CA GLU A 314 -25.38 -13.78 11.49
C GLU A 314 -24.02 -14.35 11.88
N ARG A 315 -23.17 -13.54 12.52
CA ARG A 315 -21.87 -13.98 13.01
C ARG A 315 -22.00 -15.00 14.14
N MET A 316 -22.84 -14.72 15.14
CA MET A 316 -23.00 -15.59 16.31
C MET A 316 -23.89 -16.82 16.03
N GLY A 317 -24.97 -16.63 15.24
CA GLY A 317 -25.95 -17.67 15.01
C GLY A 317 -25.65 -18.63 13.85
N TYR A 318 -24.93 -18.14 12.83
CA TYR A 318 -24.63 -18.90 11.62
C TYR A 318 -23.12 -19.04 11.36
N ASN A 319 -22.26 -18.57 12.26
CA ASN A 319 -20.81 -18.57 12.12
C ASN A 319 -20.33 -17.91 10.82
N ASN A 320 -20.99 -16.82 10.43
CA ASN A 320 -20.63 -16.08 9.22
C ASN A 320 -19.36 -15.29 9.45
N GLU A 321 -18.36 -15.56 8.65
CA GLU A 321 -17.06 -14.95 8.73
C GLU A 321 -16.43 -14.87 7.33
N ILE A 322 -15.74 -13.78 7.05
CA ILE A 322 -14.77 -13.70 5.96
C ILE A 322 -13.37 -13.54 6.56
N PHE A 323 -12.45 -14.39 6.17
CA PHE A 323 -11.07 -14.27 6.60
C PHE A 323 -10.12 -14.40 5.42
N PHE A 324 -9.02 -13.69 5.50
CA PHE A 324 -8.01 -13.65 4.47
C PHE A 324 -6.78 -14.43 4.92
N SER A 325 -6.35 -15.36 4.09
CA SER A 325 -5.17 -16.14 4.37
C SER A 325 -4.23 -16.17 3.18
N SER A 326 -2.95 -16.31 3.43
CA SER A 326 -1.99 -16.64 2.40
C SER A 326 -1.40 -18.01 2.69
N ASN A 327 -1.09 -18.73 1.64
CA ASN A 327 -0.32 -19.96 1.78
C ASN A 327 1.14 -19.60 2.03
N ARG A 328 1.55 -19.53 3.31
CA ARG A 328 2.94 -19.23 3.72
C ARG A 328 3.95 -20.17 3.04
N LEU A 329 3.54 -21.40 2.79
CA LEU A 329 4.39 -22.42 2.18
C LEU A 329 4.83 -22.06 0.76
N MET A 330 4.07 -21.26 0.03
CA MET A 330 4.45 -20.83 -1.33
C MET A 330 5.74 -19.99 -1.37
N TYR A 331 6.10 -19.35 -0.26
CA TYR A 331 7.24 -18.43 -0.19
C TYR A 331 8.48 -19.04 0.47
N MET A 332 8.37 -20.22 0.98
CA MET A 332 9.53 -20.97 1.48
C MET A 332 10.48 -21.30 0.31
N SER A 333 11.77 -21.37 0.58
CA SER A 333 12.70 -21.87 -0.40
C SER A 333 12.33 -23.30 -0.82
N ASN A 334 12.68 -23.73 -2.02
CA ASN A 334 12.42 -25.10 -2.43
C ASN A 334 13.04 -26.14 -1.50
N LYS A 335 14.16 -25.80 -0.86
CA LYS A 335 14.82 -26.64 0.14
C LYS A 335 13.96 -26.77 1.40
N ASP A 336 13.43 -25.64 1.89
CA ASP A 336 12.60 -25.64 3.10
C ASP A 336 11.24 -26.28 2.86
N LYS A 337 10.65 -26.09 1.66
CA LYS A 337 9.43 -26.79 1.24
C LYS A 337 9.62 -28.31 1.27
N LEU A 338 10.75 -28.77 0.72
CA LEU A 338 11.05 -30.18 0.70
C LEU A 338 11.25 -30.73 2.12
N ALA A 339 11.97 -30.00 2.98
CA ALA A 339 12.15 -30.38 4.37
C ALA A 339 10.83 -30.42 5.14
N PHE A 340 9.95 -29.42 4.91
CA PHE A 340 8.63 -29.34 5.52
C PHE A 340 7.72 -30.51 5.08
N VAL A 341 7.62 -30.76 3.77
CA VAL A 341 6.78 -31.85 3.23
C VAL A 341 7.29 -33.20 3.68
N ASN A 342 8.61 -33.43 3.69
CA ASN A 342 9.18 -34.68 4.17
C ASN A 342 8.91 -34.86 5.67
N GLY A 343 9.12 -33.79 6.49
CA GLY A 343 8.91 -33.86 7.93
C GLY A 343 7.46 -34.15 8.35
N LEU A 344 6.48 -33.57 7.64
CA LEU A 344 5.05 -33.86 7.91
C LEU A 344 4.57 -35.14 7.23
N GLY A 345 5.07 -35.41 6.02
CA GLY A 345 4.74 -36.62 5.28
C GLY A 345 5.22 -37.88 6.01
N ASP A 346 6.46 -37.89 6.49
CA ASP A 346 7.01 -39.02 7.26
C ASP A 346 6.20 -39.34 8.52
N ARG A 347 5.57 -38.31 9.12
CA ARG A 347 4.74 -38.42 10.31
C ARG A 347 3.26 -38.68 10.04
N GLY A 348 2.86 -38.79 8.79
CA GLY A 348 1.46 -38.96 8.42
C GLY A 348 0.54 -37.79 8.74
N MET A 349 1.08 -36.55 8.75
CA MET A 349 0.34 -35.34 9.11
C MET A 349 -0.28 -34.63 7.91
N ILE A 350 0.09 -35.00 6.68
CA ILE A 350 -0.42 -34.43 5.46
C ILE A 350 -0.81 -35.49 4.44
N THR A 351 -1.81 -35.17 3.64
CA THR A 351 -2.24 -35.99 2.50
C THR A 351 -1.31 -35.78 1.29
N LYS A 352 -1.41 -36.70 0.31
CA LYS A 352 -0.68 -36.56 -0.95
C LYS A 352 -1.04 -35.27 -1.70
N ASN A 353 -2.32 -34.85 -1.68
CA ASN A 353 -2.77 -33.65 -2.34
C ASN A 353 -2.27 -32.39 -1.62
N GLU A 354 -2.27 -32.34 -0.30
CA GLU A 354 -1.70 -31.24 0.47
C GLU A 354 -0.19 -31.09 0.21
N ALA A 355 0.55 -32.18 0.17
CA ALA A 355 1.96 -32.18 -0.19
C ALA A 355 2.22 -31.67 -1.62
N ARG A 356 1.36 -32.01 -2.57
CA ARG A 356 1.42 -31.52 -3.95
C ARG A 356 1.08 -30.03 -4.07
N GLU A 357 0.12 -29.55 -3.29
CA GLU A 357 -0.25 -28.14 -3.25
C GLU A 357 0.91 -27.24 -2.80
N VAL A 358 1.75 -27.69 -1.87
CA VAL A 358 2.96 -26.96 -1.44
C VAL A 358 3.88 -26.64 -2.63
N PHE A 359 3.96 -27.57 -3.61
CA PHE A 359 4.75 -27.42 -4.83
C PHE A 359 3.94 -26.91 -6.04
N ASN A 360 2.69 -26.48 -5.80
CA ASN A 360 1.77 -26.01 -6.85
C ASN A 360 1.55 -27.06 -7.97
N LEU A 361 1.52 -28.34 -7.60
CA LEU A 361 1.22 -29.45 -8.51
C LEU A 361 -0.28 -29.73 -8.52
N PRO A 362 -0.86 -30.13 -9.66
CA PRO A 362 -2.28 -30.45 -9.75
C PRO A 362 -2.64 -31.63 -8.82
N PRO A 363 -3.84 -31.60 -8.22
CA PRO A 363 -4.28 -32.67 -7.31
C PRO A 363 -4.41 -34.01 -8.04
N LEU A 364 -4.19 -35.09 -7.30
CA LEU A 364 -4.47 -36.44 -7.75
C LEU A 364 -5.96 -36.77 -7.57
N PRO A 365 -6.53 -37.65 -8.40
CA PRO A 365 -7.91 -38.10 -8.25
C PRO A 365 -8.11 -38.90 -6.93
N GLU A 366 -9.32 -38.83 -6.39
CA GLU A 366 -9.72 -39.64 -5.24
C GLU A 366 -9.84 -41.12 -5.63
N PRO A 367 -9.53 -42.07 -4.71
CA PRO A 367 -9.11 -41.87 -3.31
C PRO A 367 -7.59 -41.68 -3.13
N LEU A 368 -6.81 -41.59 -4.19
CA LEU A 368 -5.35 -41.57 -4.11
C LEU A 368 -4.84 -40.24 -3.51
N GLY A 369 -5.53 -39.12 -3.76
CA GLY A 369 -5.15 -37.80 -3.31
C GLY A 369 -5.34 -37.58 -1.82
N SER A 370 -6.34 -38.19 -1.20
CA SER A 370 -6.64 -38.10 0.24
C SER A 370 -5.85 -39.09 1.10
N GLN A 371 -5.06 -39.97 0.49
CA GLN A 371 -4.24 -40.92 1.24
C GLN A 371 -3.12 -40.22 2.02
N ILE A 372 -3.00 -40.61 3.28
CA ILE A 372 -1.88 -40.21 4.14
C ILE A 372 -0.84 -41.32 4.07
N LEU A 373 0.42 -40.97 3.90
CA LEU A 373 1.55 -41.89 3.95
C LEU A 373 2.39 -41.56 5.17
N ALA A 374 2.54 -42.51 6.05
CA ALA A 374 3.49 -42.42 7.14
C ALA A 374 4.71 -43.32 6.85
N ARG A 375 5.86 -42.95 7.38
CA ARG A 375 7.05 -43.79 7.33
C ARG A 375 6.80 -45.03 8.17
N GLY A 376 7.16 -46.23 7.68
CA GLY A 376 6.87 -47.51 8.36
C GLY A 376 7.48 -47.68 9.75
N GLU A 377 8.25 -46.72 10.21
CA GLU A 377 8.82 -46.65 11.57
C GLU A 377 7.85 -46.03 12.59
N TYR A 378 6.78 -45.37 12.12
CA TYR A 378 5.74 -44.76 12.95
C TYR A 378 4.51 -45.66 12.89
N TYR A 379 4.33 -46.52 13.90
CA TYR A 379 3.10 -47.28 14.05
C TYR A 379 2.05 -46.42 14.78
N ASP A 380 0.84 -46.40 14.26
CA ASP A 380 -0.31 -45.99 15.05
C ASP A 380 -0.38 -46.89 16.27
N ILE A 381 -0.39 -46.33 17.45
CA ILE A 381 -0.83 -47.00 18.64
C ILE A 381 -2.34 -47.16 18.46
N LYS A 382 -2.76 -48.25 17.80
CA LYS A 382 -4.16 -48.66 17.86
C LYS A 382 -4.45 -48.87 19.32
N ALA A 383 -5.42 -48.14 19.88
CA ALA A 383 -6.03 -48.52 21.12
C ALA A 383 -6.45 -50.00 20.91
N GLU A 384 -5.87 -50.90 21.68
CA GLU A 384 -6.29 -52.28 21.71
C GLU A 384 -7.79 -52.27 21.98
N ALA A 385 -8.59 -52.53 20.97
CA ALA A 385 -9.96 -52.90 21.16
C ALA A 385 -9.90 -54.18 22.01
N ASP A 386 -10.44 -54.09 23.21
CA ASP A 386 -10.64 -55.16 24.14
C ASP A 386 -11.37 -56.31 23.40
N ASP A 387 -10.56 -57.19 22.84
CA ASP A 387 -11.07 -58.46 22.22
C ASP A 387 -11.31 -59.41 23.37
N GLY A 388 -12.49 -59.22 23.98
CA GLY A 388 -13.03 -60.16 24.97
C GLY A 388 -13.19 -61.52 24.32
N GLY A 389 -12.12 -62.34 24.33
CA GLY A 389 -12.14 -63.69 23.98
C GLY A 389 -13.04 -64.46 24.99
N GLU A 390 -14.21 -64.80 24.54
CA GLU A 390 -14.95 -65.89 25.17
C GLU A 390 -14.13 -67.20 24.98
N GLU A 391 -13.51 -67.66 26.05
CA GLU A 391 -13.06 -69.03 26.14
C GLU A 391 -14.25 -69.91 26.47
N GLU A 392 -14.57 -70.89 25.61
CA GLU A 392 -15.30 -72.10 25.93
C GLU A 392 -14.43 -73.13 26.72
#